data_b9d9cef2b4ea74327413184e9afa55ce
#
_entry.id   b9d9cef2b4ea74327413184e9afa55ce
#
_cell.length_a   1.000
_cell.length_b   1.000
_cell.length_c   1.000
_cell.angle_alpha   90.00
_cell.angle_beta   90.00
_cell.angle_gamma   90.00
#
_symmetry.space_group_name_H-M   'P 1'
#
loop_
_entity.id
_entity.type
_entity.pdbx_description
1 polymer ?
#
loop_
_entity_poly.entity_id
_entity_poly.type
_entity_poly.pdbx_seq_one_letter_code
_entity_poly.pdbx_strand_id
1 'polypeptide(L)'
;MTKAVSILGSTGSIGRQSIAAAEHLGLPVAALTANRKTDMLEQQARRLKPEFVAVYDEKAAAQLKISLADTGIRVGSGMEGLIEAATIDAADCVVTAVSGSVGLKPTLAAIDAKKRIALANKETLVCAGEIVMPRAAETGAEIVPVDSEHSAIFQCLMGRKKGELKKILLTGSGGPFRGKSRAELENVTPEQAVKHPNWSMGAKISVDSATMMNKGLEFIEAMHLFGVTPDDIQVVVHPQSIIHSMVELVDGTVIAQLGVPDMGPPIQLAMPYPERVDSPFERLDFATMRDLTFEAPDFEKTPCLKLAMDCAREGGTAPCIMSAANEVAVSMFLNHKLGYNRIYDCALAAVESIDIVKDPDLETILEADKAARVFVTEHFS
;
A
#
# COMPACT_ATOMS: atom_id res chain seq x y z
N MET A 1 16.29 -3.83 18.15
CA MET A 1 16.81 -4.33 16.85
C MET A 1 15.93 -5.49 16.43
N THR A 2 15.41 -5.49 15.21
CA THR A 2 14.56 -6.58 14.67
C THR A 2 15.35 -7.89 14.63
N LYS A 3 14.75 -8.97 15.11
CA LYS A 3 15.39 -10.29 15.19
C LYS A 3 15.10 -11.14 13.95
N ALA A 4 13.86 -11.11 13.48
CA ALA A 4 13.41 -11.79 12.28
C ALA A 4 12.17 -11.13 11.72
N VAL A 5 11.88 -11.39 10.45
CA VAL A 5 10.72 -10.82 9.73
C VAL A 5 9.76 -11.90 9.26
N SER A 6 8.46 -11.58 9.27
CA SER A 6 7.43 -12.30 8.53
C SER A 6 7.03 -11.46 7.32
N ILE A 7 6.90 -12.05 6.13
CA ILE A 7 6.58 -11.32 4.90
C ILE A 7 5.26 -11.83 4.31
N LEU A 8 4.21 -11.06 4.47
CA LEU A 8 2.90 -11.36 3.91
C LEU A 8 2.87 -10.90 2.46
N GLY A 9 2.60 -11.83 1.51
CA GLY A 9 2.62 -11.53 0.09
C GLY A 9 4.01 -11.56 -0.56
N SER A 10 4.87 -12.48 -0.13
CA SER A 10 6.29 -12.59 -0.53
C SER A 10 6.54 -12.74 -2.04
N THR A 11 5.55 -13.23 -2.79
CA THR A 11 5.65 -13.43 -4.25
C THR A 11 5.29 -12.20 -5.07
N GLY A 12 4.78 -11.14 -4.42
CA GLY A 12 4.50 -9.84 -5.04
C GLY A 12 5.75 -9.00 -5.28
N SER A 13 5.59 -7.81 -5.89
CA SER A 13 6.71 -6.90 -6.16
C SER A 13 7.38 -6.45 -4.86
N ILE A 14 6.61 -5.92 -3.90
CA ILE A 14 7.14 -5.47 -2.61
C ILE A 14 7.66 -6.66 -1.80
N GLY A 15 6.95 -7.79 -1.77
CA GLY A 15 7.41 -8.98 -1.04
C GLY A 15 8.77 -9.49 -1.50
N ARG A 16 9.03 -9.52 -2.81
CA ARG A 16 10.35 -9.92 -3.35
C ARG A 16 11.45 -8.93 -2.97
N GLN A 17 11.17 -7.63 -3.02
CA GLN A 17 12.11 -6.59 -2.59
C GLN A 17 12.32 -6.65 -1.07
N SER A 18 11.29 -7.00 -0.30
CA SER A 18 11.41 -7.22 1.15
C SER A 18 12.30 -8.42 1.49
N ILE A 19 12.22 -9.50 0.71
CA ILE A 19 13.17 -10.63 0.85
C ILE A 19 14.61 -10.16 0.57
N ALA A 20 14.82 -9.43 -0.52
CA ALA A 20 16.16 -8.93 -0.86
C ALA A 20 16.71 -7.98 0.23
N ALA A 21 15.86 -7.12 0.78
CA ALA A 21 16.23 -6.24 1.89
C ALA A 21 16.54 -7.05 3.16
N ALA A 22 15.75 -8.06 3.51
CA ALA A 22 16.00 -8.91 4.66
C ALA A 22 17.34 -9.69 4.53
N GLU A 23 17.62 -10.22 3.33
CA GLU A 23 18.91 -10.89 3.03
C GLU A 23 20.09 -9.92 3.16
N HIS A 24 19.98 -8.69 2.63
CA HIS A 24 21.03 -7.66 2.76
C HIS A 24 21.27 -7.27 4.21
N LEU A 25 20.20 -7.16 5.01
CA LEU A 25 20.27 -6.85 6.44
C LEU A 25 20.71 -8.04 7.31
N GLY A 26 20.84 -9.24 6.74
CA GLY A 26 21.10 -10.46 7.49
C GLY A 26 19.97 -10.86 8.44
N LEU A 27 18.74 -10.43 8.16
CA LEU A 27 17.56 -10.75 8.98
C LEU A 27 16.98 -12.10 8.55
N PRO A 28 16.80 -13.06 9.48
CA PRO A 28 16.07 -14.28 9.20
C PRO A 28 14.63 -14.00 8.79
N VAL A 29 14.11 -14.80 7.86
CA VAL A 29 12.70 -14.77 7.44
C VAL A 29 11.98 -15.93 8.13
N ALA A 30 11.12 -15.63 9.10
CA ALA A 30 10.41 -16.62 9.90
C ALA A 30 9.17 -17.19 9.21
N ALA A 31 8.45 -16.35 8.42
CA ALA A 31 7.30 -16.80 7.67
C ALA A 31 7.16 -16.09 6.33
N LEU A 32 6.55 -16.77 5.35
CA LEU A 32 6.24 -16.26 4.02
C LEU A 32 4.79 -16.60 3.65
N THR A 33 4.10 -15.69 2.95
CA THR A 33 2.78 -16.02 2.42
C THR A 33 2.64 -15.66 0.94
N ALA A 34 1.71 -16.35 0.25
CA ALA A 34 1.30 -16.02 -1.11
C ALA A 34 -0.20 -16.23 -1.29
N ASN A 35 -0.78 -15.73 -2.39
CA ASN A 35 -2.17 -16.04 -2.76
C ASN A 35 -2.26 -17.41 -3.45
N ARG A 36 -1.67 -17.55 -4.68
CA ARG A 36 -1.73 -18.76 -5.52
C ARG A 36 -0.39 -19.16 -6.14
N LYS A 37 0.63 -18.32 -6.05
CA LYS A 37 1.94 -18.55 -6.71
C LYS A 37 2.81 -19.51 -5.89
N THR A 38 2.45 -20.80 -5.90
CA THR A 38 3.13 -21.84 -5.12
C THR A 38 4.56 -22.11 -5.57
N ASP A 39 4.83 -22.13 -6.89
CA ASP A 39 6.18 -22.42 -7.41
C ASP A 39 7.22 -21.42 -6.92
N MET A 40 6.86 -20.12 -6.94
CA MET A 40 7.75 -19.07 -6.41
C MET A 40 7.88 -19.16 -4.89
N LEU A 41 6.77 -19.41 -4.17
CA LEU A 41 6.80 -19.54 -2.72
C LEU A 41 7.62 -20.77 -2.29
N GLU A 42 7.55 -21.89 -3.01
CA GLU A 42 8.40 -23.05 -2.77
C GLU A 42 9.88 -22.73 -2.93
N GLN A 43 10.26 -22.05 -4.03
CA GLN A 43 11.64 -21.62 -4.25
C GLN A 43 12.13 -20.69 -3.11
N GLN A 44 11.31 -19.75 -2.69
CA GLN A 44 11.61 -18.86 -1.56
C GLN A 44 11.76 -19.65 -0.26
N ALA A 45 10.85 -20.57 0.02
CA ALA A 45 10.87 -21.42 1.22
C ALA A 45 12.10 -22.33 1.29
N ARG A 46 12.46 -22.98 0.21
CA ARG A 46 13.66 -23.85 0.16
C ARG A 46 14.95 -23.04 0.35
N ARG A 47 15.02 -21.81 -0.15
CA ARG A 47 16.17 -20.92 -0.04
C ARG A 47 16.29 -20.34 1.37
N LEU A 48 15.21 -19.77 1.88
CA LEU A 48 15.19 -18.97 3.13
C LEU A 48 14.95 -19.82 4.38
N LYS A 49 14.39 -21.02 4.21
CA LYS A 49 14.08 -22.01 5.26
C LYS A 49 13.27 -21.40 6.42
N PRO A 50 12.14 -20.73 6.15
CA PRO A 50 11.27 -20.20 7.18
C PRO A 50 10.70 -21.36 8.03
N GLU A 51 10.22 -21.04 9.23
CA GLU A 51 9.49 -22.02 10.05
C GLU A 51 8.09 -22.32 9.50
N PHE A 52 7.50 -21.33 8.79
CA PHE A 52 6.13 -21.40 8.34
C PHE A 52 5.94 -20.73 6.98
N VAL A 53 5.08 -21.33 6.15
CA VAL A 53 4.56 -20.68 4.94
C VAL A 53 3.06 -20.84 4.87
N ALA A 54 2.35 -19.86 4.26
CA ALA A 54 0.91 -19.99 4.04
C ALA A 54 0.51 -19.57 2.63
N VAL A 55 -0.51 -20.24 2.10
CA VAL A 55 -1.13 -19.91 0.82
C VAL A 55 -2.61 -19.61 1.05
N TYR A 56 -3.08 -18.46 0.58
CA TYR A 56 -4.46 -18.05 0.79
C TYR A 56 -5.45 -18.97 0.08
N ASP A 57 -5.13 -19.44 -1.15
CA ASP A 57 -5.91 -20.44 -1.87
C ASP A 57 -5.66 -21.82 -1.27
N GLU A 58 -6.70 -22.44 -0.72
CA GLU A 58 -6.61 -23.72 0.00
C GLU A 58 -6.15 -24.88 -0.90
N LYS A 59 -6.55 -24.88 -2.18
CA LYS A 59 -6.14 -25.92 -3.14
C LYS A 59 -4.65 -25.82 -3.45
N ALA A 60 -4.18 -24.59 -3.67
CA ALA A 60 -2.76 -24.32 -3.87
C ALA A 60 -1.93 -24.64 -2.62
N ALA A 61 -2.47 -24.37 -1.41
CA ALA A 61 -1.83 -24.74 -0.16
C ALA A 61 -1.63 -26.24 -0.01
N ALA A 62 -2.66 -27.03 -0.34
CA ALA A 62 -2.58 -28.50 -0.31
C ALA A 62 -1.47 -29.02 -1.25
N GLN A 63 -1.30 -28.44 -2.43
CA GLN A 63 -0.22 -28.77 -3.34
C GLN A 63 1.16 -28.39 -2.78
N LEU A 64 1.31 -27.19 -2.24
CA LEU A 64 2.57 -26.73 -1.64
C LEU A 64 2.98 -27.62 -0.45
N LYS A 65 2.02 -28.09 0.35
CA LYS A 65 2.27 -29.01 1.46
C LYS A 65 2.91 -30.31 1.00
N ILE A 66 2.50 -30.82 -0.16
CA ILE A 66 3.12 -32.02 -0.77
C ILE A 66 4.54 -31.68 -1.25
N SER A 67 4.71 -30.57 -1.97
CA SER A 67 6.00 -30.13 -2.50
C SER A 67 7.04 -29.90 -1.39
N LEU A 68 6.65 -29.38 -0.22
CA LEU A 68 7.56 -29.09 0.88
C LEU A 68 7.67 -30.22 1.94
N ALA A 69 7.09 -31.40 1.70
CA ALA A 69 7.05 -32.49 2.69
C ALA A 69 8.45 -32.97 3.13
N ASP A 70 9.47 -32.75 2.32
CA ASP A 70 10.87 -33.09 2.58
C ASP A 70 11.64 -32.04 3.40
N THR A 71 11.03 -30.89 3.71
CA THR A 71 11.74 -29.73 4.29
C THR A 71 11.52 -29.53 5.78
N GLY A 72 10.48 -30.10 6.37
CA GLY A 72 10.05 -29.83 7.73
C GLY A 72 9.36 -28.47 7.93
N ILE A 73 9.19 -27.66 6.87
CA ILE A 73 8.51 -26.36 6.91
C ILE A 73 7.01 -26.59 7.08
N ARG A 74 6.38 -25.92 8.06
CA ARG A 74 4.93 -26.01 8.24
C ARG A 74 4.20 -25.22 7.17
N VAL A 75 3.08 -25.74 6.65
CA VAL A 75 2.28 -25.12 5.60
C VAL A 75 0.86 -24.89 6.09
N GLY A 76 0.45 -23.63 6.13
CA GLY A 76 -0.91 -23.18 6.44
C GLY A 76 -1.70 -22.74 5.20
N SER A 77 -3.00 -22.50 5.38
CA SER A 77 -3.91 -22.10 4.29
C SER A 77 -4.94 -21.05 4.74
N GLY A 78 -5.51 -20.36 3.76
CA GLY A 78 -6.60 -19.44 3.98
C GLY A 78 -6.24 -18.24 4.87
N MET A 79 -7.26 -17.60 5.44
CA MET A 79 -7.08 -16.47 6.32
C MET A 79 -6.38 -16.86 7.63
N GLU A 80 -6.67 -18.03 8.18
CA GLU A 80 -6.00 -18.54 9.39
C GLU A 80 -4.49 -18.68 9.18
N GLY A 81 -4.07 -19.21 8.03
CA GLY A 81 -2.65 -19.28 7.68
C GLY A 81 -1.98 -17.91 7.54
N LEU A 82 -2.68 -16.90 7.01
CA LEU A 82 -2.16 -15.54 6.96
C LEU A 82 -2.02 -14.94 8.36
N ILE A 83 -2.99 -15.17 9.25
CA ILE A 83 -2.95 -14.72 10.63
C ILE A 83 -1.80 -15.42 11.39
N GLU A 84 -1.65 -16.74 11.24
CA GLU A 84 -0.53 -17.47 11.86
C GLU A 84 0.83 -16.93 11.40
N ALA A 85 1.01 -16.67 10.11
CA ALA A 85 2.22 -16.05 9.60
C ALA A 85 2.47 -14.64 10.17
N ALA A 86 1.41 -13.87 10.37
CA ALA A 86 1.49 -12.51 10.91
C ALA A 86 1.80 -12.49 12.41
N THR A 87 1.46 -13.54 13.14
CA THR A 87 1.60 -13.61 14.61
C THR A 87 2.70 -14.55 15.08
N ILE A 88 3.44 -15.19 14.17
CA ILE A 88 4.50 -16.16 14.49
C ILE A 88 5.50 -15.60 15.51
N ASP A 89 5.77 -16.34 16.57
CA ASP A 89 6.62 -15.88 17.69
C ASP A 89 8.06 -15.58 17.25
N ALA A 90 8.56 -16.31 16.27
CA ALA A 90 9.91 -16.16 15.75
C ALA A 90 10.17 -14.79 15.07
N ALA A 91 9.13 -14.08 14.62
CA ALA A 91 9.26 -12.75 14.02
C ALA A 91 8.78 -11.66 14.97
N ASP A 92 9.48 -10.53 15.00
CA ASP A 92 9.09 -9.31 15.70
C ASP A 92 8.70 -8.16 14.77
N CYS A 93 8.90 -8.34 13.45
CA CYS A 93 8.48 -7.42 12.41
C CYS A 93 7.67 -8.16 11.32
N VAL A 94 6.56 -7.58 10.91
CA VAL A 94 5.67 -8.11 9.86
C VAL A 94 5.61 -7.12 8.70
N VAL A 95 6.06 -7.55 7.53
CA VAL A 95 5.90 -6.79 6.28
C VAL A 95 4.57 -7.15 5.65
N THR A 96 3.65 -6.20 5.58
CA THR A 96 2.32 -6.41 5.00
C THR A 96 2.30 -6.04 3.52
N ALA A 97 2.80 -6.92 2.66
CA ALA A 97 2.92 -6.71 1.21
C ALA A 97 1.83 -7.43 0.39
N VAL A 98 0.70 -7.72 1.00
CA VAL A 98 -0.52 -8.20 0.33
C VAL A 98 -1.27 -7.01 -0.28
N SER A 99 -2.13 -7.26 -1.27
CA SER A 99 -2.95 -6.23 -1.90
C SER A 99 -4.41 -6.34 -1.45
N GLY A 100 -5.08 -5.20 -1.33
CA GLY A 100 -6.50 -5.12 -1.00
C GLY A 100 -6.83 -5.38 0.47
N SER A 101 -8.11 -5.47 0.79
CA SER A 101 -8.64 -5.63 2.16
C SER A 101 -8.27 -6.94 2.85
N VAL A 102 -7.76 -7.94 2.10
CA VAL A 102 -7.32 -9.23 2.66
C VAL A 102 -6.18 -9.08 3.69
N GLY A 103 -5.42 -8.00 3.61
CA GLY A 103 -4.35 -7.68 4.58
C GLY A 103 -4.84 -7.18 5.93
N LEU A 104 -6.10 -6.76 6.06
CA LEU A 104 -6.62 -6.10 7.25
C LEU A 104 -6.63 -7.01 8.49
N LYS A 105 -7.22 -8.20 8.40
CA LYS A 105 -7.27 -9.16 9.53
C LYS A 105 -5.88 -9.60 10.01
N PRO A 106 -4.94 -10.01 9.12
CA PRO A 106 -3.59 -10.36 9.54
C PRO A 106 -2.83 -9.19 10.16
N THR A 107 -3.03 -7.96 9.65
CA THR A 107 -2.40 -6.75 10.22
C THR A 107 -2.91 -6.47 11.63
N LEU A 108 -4.22 -6.53 11.86
CA LEU A 108 -4.79 -6.37 13.20
C LEU A 108 -4.29 -7.45 14.17
N ALA A 109 -4.22 -8.71 13.73
CA ALA A 109 -3.68 -9.79 14.56
C ALA A 109 -2.19 -9.56 14.92
N ALA A 110 -1.40 -9.06 13.97
CA ALA A 110 0.00 -8.71 14.24
C ALA A 110 0.13 -7.53 15.22
N ILE A 111 -0.75 -6.54 15.13
CA ILE A 111 -0.85 -5.42 16.09
C ILE A 111 -1.19 -5.95 17.49
N ASP A 112 -2.18 -6.85 17.61
CA ASP A 112 -2.55 -7.48 18.87
C ASP A 112 -1.41 -8.30 19.48
N ALA A 113 -0.60 -8.93 18.62
CA ALA A 113 0.64 -9.62 19.01
C ALA A 113 1.82 -8.66 19.26
N LYS A 114 1.60 -7.34 19.23
CA LYS A 114 2.60 -6.28 19.48
C LYS A 114 3.80 -6.36 18.55
N LYS A 115 3.61 -6.84 17.33
CA LYS A 115 4.66 -6.86 16.31
C LYS A 115 4.84 -5.46 15.71
N ARG A 116 6.05 -5.14 15.24
CA ARG A 116 6.23 -4.00 14.35
C ARG A 116 5.58 -4.31 13.01
N ILE A 117 4.86 -3.36 12.46
CA ILE A 117 4.23 -3.46 11.14
C ILE A 117 5.00 -2.59 10.14
N ALA A 118 5.74 -3.23 9.23
CA ALA A 118 6.27 -2.57 8.04
C ALA A 118 5.11 -2.51 7.00
N LEU A 119 4.36 -1.43 7.02
CA LEU A 119 3.08 -1.31 6.31
C LEU A 119 3.29 -0.93 4.85
N ALA A 120 3.03 -1.88 3.94
CA ALA A 120 3.03 -1.66 2.50
C ALA A 120 1.61 -1.79 1.89
N ASN A 121 0.66 -2.37 2.62
CA ASN A 121 -0.74 -2.49 2.22
C ASN A 121 -1.52 -1.25 2.64
N LYS A 122 -1.56 -0.25 1.76
CA LYS A 122 -2.27 1.01 2.04
C LYS A 122 -3.76 0.83 2.26
N GLU A 123 -4.37 -0.16 1.62
CA GLU A 123 -5.79 -0.46 1.74
C GLU A 123 -6.20 -0.79 3.19
N THR A 124 -5.27 -1.28 4.00
CA THR A 124 -5.49 -1.49 5.45
C THR A 124 -5.91 -0.21 6.16
N LEU A 125 -5.21 0.91 5.92
CA LEU A 125 -5.58 2.20 6.52
C LEU A 125 -6.68 2.92 5.76
N VAL A 126 -6.76 2.76 4.45
CA VAL A 126 -7.86 3.31 3.65
C VAL A 126 -9.22 2.75 4.09
N CYS A 127 -9.30 1.44 4.31
CA CYS A 127 -10.56 0.78 4.70
C CYS A 127 -10.86 0.88 6.20
N ALA A 128 -9.85 0.85 7.05
CA ALA A 128 -10.03 0.66 8.49
C ALA A 128 -9.05 1.48 9.37
N GLY A 129 -8.55 2.60 8.87
CA GLY A 129 -7.59 3.43 9.60
C GLY A 129 -8.10 3.88 10.98
N GLU A 130 -9.41 4.13 11.10
CA GLU A 130 -10.09 4.49 12.36
C GLU A 130 -10.08 3.35 13.40
N ILE A 131 -9.91 2.10 12.98
CA ILE A 131 -9.78 0.93 13.87
C ILE A 131 -8.29 0.62 14.10
N VAL A 132 -7.50 0.60 13.03
CA VAL A 132 -6.10 0.15 13.03
C VAL A 132 -5.21 1.06 13.88
N MET A 133 -5.32 2.38 13.69
CA MET A 133 -4.43 3.32 14.38
C MET A 133 -4.68 3.39 15.90
N PRO A 134 -5.94 3.49 16.40
CA PRO A 134 -6.20 3.38 17.83
C PRO A 134 -5.72 2.04 18.41
N ARG A 135 -5.96 0.92 17.71
CA ARG A 135 -5.53 -0.40 18.18
C ARG A 135 -4.01 -0.51 18.30
N ALA A 136 -3.27 0.06 17.32
CA ALA A 136 -1.81 0.13 17.40
C ALA A 136 -1.33 0.98 18.60
N ALA A 137 -1.99 2.11 18.87
CA ALA A 137 -1.68 2.94 20.02
C ALA A 137 -1.97 2.24 21.35
N GLU A 138 -3.07 1.51 21.48
CA GLU A 138 -3.45 0.74 22.68
C GLU A 138 -2.46 -0.39 22.98
N THR A 139 -2.04 -1.14 21.95
CA THR A 139 -1.13 -2.27 22.10
C THR A 139 0.32 -1.85 22.21
N GLY A 140 0.66 -0.65 21.76
CA GLY A 140 2.03 -0.17 21.59
C GLY A 140 2.74 -0.77 20.38
N ALA A 141 2.01 -1.37 19.43
CA ALA A 141 2.56 -1.84 18.18
C ALA A 141 2.99 -0.65 17.30
N GLU A 142 4.21 -0.73 16.75
CA GLU A 142 4.77 0.32 15.93
C GLU A 142 4.41 0.10 14.45
N ILE A 143 3.79 1.08 13.81
CA ILE A 143 3.53 1.06 12.37
C ILE A 143 4.55 1.95 11.67
N VAL A 144 5.38 1.34 10.81
CA VAL A 144 6.39 2.05 10.00
C VAL A 144 5.98 1.92 8.52
N PRO A 145 5.75 3.04 7.83
CA PRO A 145 5.30 3.00 6.44
C PRO A 145 6.40 2.54 5.49
N VAL A 146 5.98 1.71 4.53
CA VAL A 146 6.81 1.25 3.41
C VAL A 146 6.48 2.01 2.13
N ASP A 147 5.24 2.50 1.96
CA ASP A 147 4.92 3.37 0.84
C ASP A 147 5.88 4.57 0.79
N SER A 148 6.39 4.91 -0.40
CA SER A 148 7.50 5.88 -0.54
C SER A 148 7.18 7.26 0.00
N GLU A 149 5.97 7.75 -0.28
CA GLU A 149 5.51 9.06 0.16
C GLU A 149 5.30 9.11 1.68
N HIS A 150 4.71 8.06 2.23
CA HIS A 150 4.49 7.97 3.68
C HIS A 150 5.80 7.76 4.44
N SER A 151 6.70 6.94 3.91
CA SER A 151 8.06 6.81 4.44
C SER A 151 8.79 8.15 4.43
N ALA A 152 8.62 8.96 3.38
CA ALA A 152 9.20 10.30 3.29
C ALA A 152 8.66 11.24 4.37
N ILE A 153 7.33 11.29 4.52
CA ILE A 153 6.68 12.09 5.57
C ILE A 153 7.14 11.64 6.95
N PHE A 154 7.12 10.33 7.20
CA PHE A 154 7.59 9.73 8.45
C PHE A 154 9.03 10.14 8.77
N GLN A 155 9.94 10.10 7.78
CA GLN A 155 11.33 10.51 7.94
C GLN A 155 11.46 12.01 8.22
N CYS A 156 10.66 12.86 7.58
CA CYS A 156 10.64 14.31 7.84
C CYS A 156 10.13 14.64 9.26
N LEU A 157 9.32 13.77 9.84
CA LEU A 157 8.75 13.95 11.19
C LEU A 157 9.58 13.30 12.30
N MET A 158 10.62 12.53 11.99
CA MET A 158 11.50 11.92 12.99
C MET A 158 12.07 12.98 13.94
N GLY A 159 11.92 12.75 15.26
CA GLY A 159 12.41 13.62 16.30
C GLY A 159 11.59 14.91 16.48
N ARG A 160 10.47 15.09 15.77
CA ARG A 160 9.56 16.22 15.92
C ARG A 160 8.56 15.99 17.03
N LYS A 161 8.10 17.08 17.65
CA LYS A 161 7.03 17.03 18.65
C LYS A 161 5.67 17.02 17.97
N LYS A 162 4.71 16.37 18.61
CA LYS A 162 3.32 16.45 18.20
C LYS A 162 2.87 17.93 18.22
N GLY A 163 2.25 18.39 17.13
CA GLY A 163 1.82 19.78 16.95
C GLY A 163 2.81 20.69 16.22
N GLU A 164 4.02 20.21 15.87
CA GLU A 164 4.93 20.96 14.99
C GLU A 164 4.55 20.84 13.50
N LEU A 165 3.81 19.80 13.13
CA LEU A 165 3.31 19.62 11.78
C LEU A 165 2.16 20.59 11.50
N LYS A 166 2.28 21.41 10.46
CA LYS A 166 1.23 22.31 9.97
C LYS A 166 0.51 21.71 8.78
N LYS A 167 1.26 21.13 7.82
CA LYS A 167 0.70 20.58 6.58
C LYS A 167 1.58 19.49 6.01
N ILE A 168 0.96 18.48 5.43
CA ILE A 168 1.61 17.49 4.58
C ILE A 168 1.53 17.95 3.13
N LEU A 169 2.65 17.94 2.43
CA LEU A 169 2.74 18.20 1.00
C LEU A 169 3.01 16.85 0.31
N LEU A 170 1.91 16.16 -0.05
CA LEU A 170 1.93 14.81 -0.60
C LEU A 170 2.22 14.89 -2.10
N THR A 171 3.42 14.47 -2.51
CA THR A 171 3.81 14.51 -3.92
C THR A 171 3.30 13.31 -4.71
N GLY A 172 3.15 13.47 -6.00
CA GLY A 172 2.86 12.38 -6.95
C GLY A 172 3.35 12.72 -8.34
N SER A 173 3.71 11.72 -9.15
CA SER A 173 4.22 11.94 -10.51
C SER A 173 3.20 12.55 -11.47
N GLY A 174 1.91 12.43 -11.17
CA GLY A 174 0.82 12.75 -12.09
C GLY A 174 0.49 11.63 -13.08
N GLY A 175 1.19 10.48 -12.99
CA GLY A 175 0.98 9.31 -13.83
C GLY A 175 1.38 9.49 -15.30
N PRO A 176 1.21 8.44 -16.13
CA PRO A 176 1.61 8.44 -17.55
C PRO A 176 0.75 9.35 -18.44
N PHE A 177 -0.42 9.77 -17.97
CA PHE A 177 -1.38 10.56 -18.75
C PHE A 177 -1.50 12.01 -18.27
N ARG A 178 -0.50 12.49 -17.53
CA ARG A 178 -0.47 13.88 -17.04
C ARG A 178 -0.73 14.87 -18.18
N GLY A 179 -1.65 15.80 -17.94
CA GLY A 179 -2.05 16.83 -18.90
C GLY A 179 -3.11 16.43 -19.93
N LYS A 180 -3.44 15.13 -20.08
CA LYS A 180 -4.47 14.67 -21.00
C LYS A 180 -5.88 14.89 -20.44
N SER A 181 -6.80 15.25 -21.31
CA SER A 181 -8.23 15.34 -21.01
C SER A 181 -8.88 13.96 -20.97
N ARG A 182 -10.04 13.85 -20.33
CA ARG A 182 -10.83 12.62 -20.29
C ARG A 182 -11.20 12.10 -21.69
N ALA A 183 -11.48 13.00 -22.65
CA ALA A 183 -11.79 12.64 -24.02
C ALA A 183 -10.59 11.99 -24.76
N GLU A 184 -9.37 12.47 -24.50
CA GLU A 184 -8.15 11.86 -25.06
C GLU A 184 -7.84 10.49 -24.47
N LEU A 185 -8.42 10.16 -23.30
CA LEU A 185 -8.21 8.90 -22.60
C LEU A 185 -9.28 7.84 -22.90
N GLU A 186 -10.26 8.12 -23.74
CA GLU A 186 -11.40 7.22 -24.03
C GLU A 186 -10.96 5.85 -24.52
N ASN A 187 -9.92 5.80 -25.35
CA ASN A 187 -9.42 4.56 -25.95
C ASN A 187 -8.08 4.09 -25.36
N VAL A 188 -7.76 4.49 -24.14
CA VAL A 188 -6.55 4.01 -23.46
C VAL A 188 -6.66 2.53 -23.17
N THR A 189 -5.61 1.78 -23.54
CA THR A 189 -5.54 0.34 -23.30
C THR A 189 -4.80 0.01 -22.01
N PRO A 190 -4.99 -1.21 -21.44
CA PRO A 190 -4.23 -1.67 -20.29
C PRO A 190 -2.71 -1.56 -20.49
N GLU A 191 -2.21 -1.91 -21.67
CA GLU A 191 -0.78 -1.91 -21.99
C GLU A 191 -0.19 -0.48 -22.00
N GLN A 192 -1.02 0.51 -22.25
CA GLN A 192 -0.61 1.92 -22.15
C GLN A 192 -0.65 2.41 -20.71
N ALA A 193 -1.68 2.04 -19.94
CA ALA A 193 -1.87 2.48 -18.57
C ALA A 193 -0.83 1.89 -17.59
N VAL A 194 -0.29 0.70 -17.88
CA VAL A 194 0.74 0.09 -17.01
C VAL A 194 2.16 0.61 -17.24
N LYS A 195 2.38 1.48 -18.24
CA LYS A 195 3.69 2.08 -18.53
C LYS A 195 3.90 3.35 -17.72
N HIS A 196 4.43 3.20 -16.49
CA HIS A 196 4.77 4.37 -15.68
C HIS A 196 6.14 4.95 -16.12
N PRO A 197 6.30 6.31 -16.19
CA PRO A 197 7.53 6.93 -16.68
C PRO A 197 8.74 6.71 -15.77
N ASN A 198 8.57 6.64 -14.45
CA ASN A 198 9.67 6.63 -13.47
C ASN A 198 9.74 5.33 -12.66
N TRP A 199 8.64 4.61 -12.49
CA TRP A 199 8.52 3.48 -11.58
C TRP A 199 8.25 2.17 -12.32
N SER A 200 8.91 1.09 -11.90
CA SER A 200 8.57 -0.27 -12.30
C SER A 200 7.66 -0.91 -11.26
N MET A 201 6.37 -0.93 -11.52
CA MET A 201 5.34 -1.34 -10.56
C MET A 201 4.47 -2.49 -11.08
N GLY A 202 3.69 -3.08 -10.16
CA GLY A 202 2.65 -4.05 -10.52
C GLY A 202 1.52 -3.42 -11.34
N ALA A 203 0.79 -4.23 -12.11
CA ALA A 203 -0.23 -3.73 -13.04
C ALA A 203 -1.34 -2.90 -12.35
N LYS A 204 -1.86 -3.38 -11.20
CA LYS A 204 -2.93 -2.67 -10.45
C LYS A 204 -2.48 -1.27 -10.05
N ILE A 205 -1.36 -1.13 -9.36
CA ILE A 205 -0.88 0.16 -8.87
C ILE A 205 -0.46 1.09 -10.02
N SER A 206 -0.03 0.55 -11.17
CA SER A 206 0.26 1.36 -12.37
C SER A 206 -1.00 1.99 -12.93
N VAL A 207 -2.12 1.26 -12.98
CA VAL A 207 -3.42 1.81 -13.38
C VAL A 207 -3.91 2.82 -12.34
N ASP A 208 -3.78 2.55 -11.05
CA ASP A 208 -4.13 3.50 -9.99
C ASP A 208 -3.29 4.79 -10.07
N SER A 209 -2.01 4.68 -10.44
CA SER A 209 -1.17 5.86 -10.72
C SER A 209 -1.66 6.62 -11.94
N ALA A 210 -2.03 5.90 -13.02
CA ALA A 210 -2.54 6.51 -14.24
C ALA A 210 -3.84 7.31 -14.02
N THR A 211 -4.75 6.81 -13.17
CA THR A 211 -6.01 7.47 -12.80
C THR A 211 -5.84 8.48 -11.65
N MET A 212 -4.68 8.57 -11.03
CA MET A 212 -4.41 9.28 -9.77
C MET A 212 -5.21 8.73 -8.57
N MET A 213 -5.87 7.58 -8.70
CA MET A 213 -6.48 6.89 -7.56
C MET A 213 -5.42 6.49 -6.52
N ASN A 214 -4.23 6.06 -6.96
CA ASN A 214 -3.14 5.74 -6.03
C ASN A 214 -2.86 6.91 -5.10
N LYS A 215 -2.79 8.14 -5.63
CA LYS A 215 -2.57 9.35 -4.81
C LYS A 215 -3.76 9.66 -3.91
N GLY A 216 -4.97 9.30 -4.34
CA GLY A 216 -6.17 9.39 -3.50
C GLY A 216 -6.15 8.40 -2.33
N LEU A 217 -5.74 7.15 -2.55
CA LEU A 217 -5.57 6.16 -1.49
C LEU A 217 -4.47 6.58 -0.51
N GLU A 218 -3.38 7.10 -1.01
CA GLU A 218 -2.28 7.63 -0.21
C GLU A 218 -2.67 8.86 0.62
N PHE A 219 -3.57 9.69 0.10
CA PHE A 219 -4.13 10.82 0.84
C PHE A 219 -4.89 10.35 2.10
N ILE A 220 -5.72 9.30 1.96
CA ILE A 220 -6.46 8.71 3.07
C ILE A 220 -5.52 8.01 4.05
N GLU A 221 -4.55 7.25 3.53
CA GLU A 221 -3.53 6.59 4.37
C GLU A 221 -2.75 7.61 5.20
N ALA A 222 -2.29 8.73 4.59
CA ALA A 222 -1.57 9.79 5.29
C ALA A 222 -2.40 10.42 6.40
N MET A 223 -3.70 10.64 6.17
CA MET A 223 -4.63 11.19 7.15
C MET A 223 -4.64 10.34 8.43
N HIS A 224 -4.78 9.03 8.27
CA HIS A 224 -4.81 8.11 9.41
C HIS A 224 -3.43 7.93 10.06
N LEU A 225 -2.40 7.70 9.26
CA LEU A 225 -1.06 7.37 9.74
C LEU A 225 -0.44 8.51 10.56
N PHE A 226 -0.66 9.76 10.13
CA PHE A 226 -0.09 10.94 10.79
C PHE A 226 -1.09 11.69 11.68
N GLY A 227 -2.33 11.23 11.77
CA GLY A 227 -3.37 11.82 12.62
C GLY A 227 -3.70 13.25 12.26
N VAL A 228 -3.82 13.55 10.96
CA VAL A 228 -4.16 14.86 10.41
C VAL A 228 -5.52 14.83 9.72
N THR A 229 -6.12 16.01 9.52
CA THR A 229 -7.38 16.14 8.79
C THR A 229 -7.16 16.22 7.28
N PRO A 230 -8.18 15.98 6.45
CA PRO A 230 -8.08 16.19 4.99
C PRO A 230 -7.60 17.61 4.59
N ASP A 231 -7.88 18.62 5.40
CA ASP A 231 -7.49 20.00 5.11
C ASP A 231 -6.01 20.30 5.43
N ASP A 232 -5.37 19.41 6.18
CA ASP A 232 -3.93 19.49 6.49
C ASP A 232 -3.06 18.79 5.43
N ILE A 233 -3.65 18.24 4.35
CA ILE A 233 -2.92 17.56 3.29
C ILE A 233 -3.13 18.29 1.96
N GLN A 234 -2.03 18.67 1.33
CA GLN A 234 -2.02 19.23 -0.02
C GLN A 234 -1.33 18.27 -0.99
N VAL A 235 -2.05 17.86 -2.03
CA VAL A 235 -1.47 17.08 -3.11
C VAL A 235 -0.68 18.01 -4.05
N VAL A 236 0.53 17.60 -4.40
CA VAL A 236 1.45 18.33 -5.30
C VAL A 236 1.93 17.39 -6.38
N VAL A 237 1.75 17.75 -7.64
CA VAL A 237 2.29 16.98 -8.77
C VAL A 237 3.76 17.33 -8.95
N HIS A 238 4.63 16.32 -8.85
CA HIS A 238 6.08 16.40 -9.01
C HIS A 238 6.54 15.31 -9.99
N PRO A 239 6.62 15.62 -11.29
CA PRO A 239 6.81 14.62 -12.34
C PRO A 239 8.09 13.81 -12.22
N GLN A 240 9.15 14.39 -11.68
CA GLN A 240 10.47 13.74 -11.57
C GLN A 240 10.51 12.66 -10.47
N SER A 241 9.56 12.67 -9.52
CA SER A 241 9.50 11.73 -8.39
C SER A 241 10.81 11.63 -7.58
N ILE A 242 11.57 12.72 -7.48
CA ILE A 242 12.80 12.82 -6.69
C ILE A 242 12.45 13.22 -5.25
N ILE A 243 11.56 14.20 -5.08
CA ILE A 243 10.97 14.53 -3.78
C ILE A 243 9.80 13.60 -3.57
N HIS A 244 9.94 12.68 -2.60
CA HIS A 244 8.91 11.68 -2.34
C HIS A 244 7.76 12.22 -1.51
N SER A 245 7.97 13.21 -0.66
CA SER A 245 6.97 14.11 -0.03
C SER A 245 7.68 15.10 0.88
N MET A 246 6.90 16.06 1.40
CA MET A 246 7.39 17.14 2.26
C MET A 246 6.41 17.39 3.41
N VAL A 247 6.90 18.03 4.46
CA VAL A 247 6.08 18.54 5.55
C VAL A 247 6.35 20.03 5.73
N GLU A 248 5.31 20.82 5.94
CA GLU A 248 5.37 22.21 6.38
C GLU A 248 5.17 22.24 7.88
N LEU A 249 6.06 22.88 8.60
CA LEU A 249 5.99 23.07 10.03
C LEU A 249 5.25 24.37 10.37
N VAL A 250 4.86 24.52 11.64
CA VAL A 250 4.08 25.67 12.14
C VAL A 250 4.80 27.01 11.97
N ASP A 251 6.12 27.01 11.81
CA ASP A 251 6.93 28.21 11.57
C ASP A 251 7.11 28.52 10.07
N GLY A 252 6.47 27.75 9.16
CA GLY A 252 6.57 27.87 7.72
C GLY A 252 7.79 27.17 7.11
N THR A 253 8.62 26.49 7.90
CA THR A 253 9.72 25.69 7.39
C THR A 253 9.20 24.46 6.65
N VAL A 254 9.68 24.21 5.43
CA VAL A 254 9.36 22.99 4.67
C VAL A 254 10.55 22.04 4.71
N ILE A 255 10.29 20.78 5.09
CA ILE A 255 11.28 19.69 5.09
C ILE A 255 10.86 18.65 4.09
N ALA A 256 11.79 18.24 3.24
CA ALA A 256 11.57 17.28 2.17
C ALA A 256 12.51 16.07 2.29
N GLN A 257 11.99 14.89 1.98
CA GLN A 257 12.85 13.72 1.75
C GLN A 257 13.02 13.51 0.25
N LEU A 258 14.26 13.34 -0.16
CA LEU A 258 14.65 13.11 -1.54
C LEU A 258 15.29 11.73 -1.70
N GLY A 259 15.03 11.08 -2.84
CA GLY A 259 15.62 9.79 -3.19
C GLY A 259 15.42 9.47 -4.67
N VAL A 260 16.11 8.47 -5.16
CA VAL A 260 15.80 7.86 -6.45
C VAL A 260 14.43 7.13 -6.35
N PRO A 261 13.66 7.00 -7.45
CA PRO A 261 12.38 6.30 -7.43
C PRO A 261 12.58 4.78 -7.32
N ASP A 262 12.88 4.33 -6.11
CA ASP A 262 13.13 2.93 -5.74
C ASP A 262 12.44 2.61 -4.41
N MET A 263 11.76 1.46 -4.33
CA MET A 263 11.11 0.99 -3.10
C MET A 263 12.07 0.34 -2.10
N GLY A 264 13.28 0.02 -2.51
CA GLY A 264 14.29 -0.60 -1.64
C GLY A 264 14.60 0.21 -0.38
N PRO A 265 14.92 1.51 -0.47
CA PRO A 265 15.22 2.33 0.70
C PRO A 265 14.09 2.39 1.73
N PRO A 266 12.81 2.65 1.41
CA PRO A 266 11.73 2.64 2.40
C PRO A 266 11.47 1.25 2.99
N ILE A 267 11.56 0.17 2.20
CA ILE A 267 11.44 -1.19 2.68
C ILE A 267 12.58 -1.49 3.68
N GLN A 268 13.82 -1.16 3.31
CA GLN A 268 14.98 -1.37 4.17
C GLN A 268 14.88 -0.57 5.47
N LEU A 269 14.38 0.67 5.43
CA LEU A 269 14.20 1.48 6.63
C LEU A 269 13.18 0.88 7.61
N ALA A 270 12.08 0.37 7.09
CA ALA A 270 10.97 -0.10 7.93
C ALA A 270 11.31 -1.33 8.78
N MET A 271 12.21 -2.20 8.32
CA MET A 271 12.56 -3.43 9.04
C MET A 271 13.40 -3.17 10.29
N PRO A 272 14.59 -2.53 10.21
CA PRO A 272 15.46 -2.32 11.37
C PRO A 272 15.15 -1.03 12.13
N TYR A 273 14.14 -0.25 11.73
CA TYR A 273 13.85 1.04 12.38
C TYR A 273 13.97 0.93 13.93
N PRO A 274 14.56 1.91 14.65
CA PRO A 274 15.03 3.22 14.16
C PRO A 274 16.44 3.23 13.53
N GLU A 275 17.07 2.08 13.40
CA GLU A 275 18.43 1.96 12.86
C GLU A 275 18.45 2.30 11.35
N ARG A 276 19.52 3.01 10.93
CA ARG A 276 19.83 3.21 9.51
C ARG A 276 21.04 2.38 9.15
N VAL A 277 20.88 1.49 8.20
CA VAL A 277 21.93 0.58 7.72
C VAL A 277 22.35 1.01 6.32
N ASP A 278 23.60 0.77 5.96
CA ASP A 278 24.10 1.02 4.61
C ASP A 278 23.27 0.29 3.57
N SER A 279 23.15 0.88 2.39
CA SER A 279 22.18 0.49 1.37
C SER A 279 22.88 0.20 0.03
N PRO A 280 22.53 -0.91 -0.65
CA PRO A 280 23.05 -1.22 -1.97
C PRO A 280 22.35 -0.44 -3.10
N PHE A 281 21.33 0.38 -2.76
CA PHE A 281 20.52 1.09 -3.75
C PHE A 281 21.24 2.32 -4.30
N GLU A 282 20.84 2.73 -5.50
CA GLU A 282 21.35 3.91 -6.17
C GLU A 282 21.16 5.16 -5.29
N ARG A 283 22.14 6.05 -5.32
CA ARG A 283 22.11 7.32 -4.59
C ARG A 283 21.86 8.47 -5.55
N LEU A 284 21.22 9.53 -5.06
CA LEU A 284 21.08 10.76 -5.84
C LEU A 284 22.45 11.38 -6.12
N ASP A 285 22.65 11.75 -7.38
CA ASP A 285 23.81 12.54 -7.80
C ASP A 285 23.36 13.98 -8.10
N PHE A 286 23.65 14.88 -7.18
CA PHE A 286 23.29 16.29 -7.31
C PHE A 286 24.06 17.02 -8.42
N ALA A 287 25.17 16.46 -8.94
CA ALA A 287 25.88 17.03 -10.07
C ALA A 287 25.16 16.82 -11.41
N THR A 288 24.37 15.77 -11.51
CA THR A 288 23.60 15.43 -12.72
C THR A 288 22.11 15.74 -12.60
N MET A 289 21.64 16.05 -11.40
CA MET A 289 20.25 16.40 -11.14
C MET A 289 19.88 17.70 -11.85
N ARG A 290 18.73 17.67 -12.52
CA ARG A 290 18.15 18.83 -13.22
C ARG A 290 17.05 19.49 -12.37
N ASP A 291 16.19 20.25 -13.04
CA ASP A 291 15.10 20.98 -12.41
C ASP A 291 14.12 20.06 -11.67
N LEU A 292 13.67 20.49 -10.50
CA LEU A 292 12.56 19.93 -9.77
C LEU A 292 11.35 20.84 -9.98
N THR A 293 10.30 20.30 -10.56
CA THR A 293 9.09 21.07 -10.92
C THR A 293 7.89 20.62 -10.13
N PHE A 294 6.98 21.54 -9.86
CA PHE A 294 5.77 21.32 -9.08
C PHE A 294 4.57 21.95 -9.78
N GLU A 295 3.44 21.21 -9.75
CA GLU A 295 2.19 21.63 -10.33
C GLU A 295 1.04 21.33 -9.35
N ALA A 296 -0.04 22.11 -9.43
CA ALA A 296 -1.27 21.74 -8.75
C ALA A 296 -1.97 20.59 -9.50
N PRO A 297 -2.65 19.66 -8.82
CA PRO A 297 -3.47 18.66 -9.49
C PRO A 297 -4.66 19.32 -10.20
N ASP A 298 -4.98 18.84 -11.38
CA ASP A 298 -6.16 19.24 -12.13
C ASP A 298 -7.29 18.23 -11.86
N PHE A 299 -8.22 18.59 -10.98
CA PHE A 299 -9.29 17.70 -10.54
C PHE A 299 -10.30 17.35 -11.63
N GLU A 300 -10.42 18.14 -12.70
CA GLU A 300 -11.27 17.79 -13.84
C GLU A 300 -10.66 16.64 -14.66
N LYS A 301 -9.33 16.61 -14.72
CA LYS A 301 -8.57 15.55 -15.40
C LYS A 301 -8.27 14.36 -14.52
N THR A 302 -8.31 14.53 -13.21
CA THR A 302 -8.02 13.48 -12.21
C THR A 302 -9.21 13.25 -11.26
N PRO A 303 -10.38 12.86 -11.77
CA PRO A 303 -11.60 12.76 -10.97
C PRO A 303 -11.50 11.66 -9.88
N CYS A 304 -10.69 10.62 -10.08
CA CYS A 304 -10.46 9.59 -9.06
C CYS A 304 -9.77 10.15 -7.80
N LEU A 305 -8.81 11.08 -7.97
CA LEU A 305 -8.19 11.77 -6.85
C LEU A 305 -9.21 12.60 -6.08
N LYS A 306 -10.05 13.36 -6.80
CA LYS A 306 -11.11 14.16 -6.18
C LYS A 306 -12.08 13.28 -5.40
N LEU A 307 -12.56 12.18 -6.00
CA LEU A 307 -13.45 11.21 -5.33
C LEU A 307 -12.84 10.68 -4.03
N ALA A 308 -11.56 10.31 -4.05
CA ALA A 308 -10.89 9.81 -2.85
C ALA A 308 -10.80 10.87 -1.74
N MET A 309 -10.52 12.13 -2.10
CA MET A 309 -10.52 13.24 -1.15
C MET A 309 -11.91 13.53 -0.59
N ASP A 310 -12.96 13.39 -1.40
CA ASP A 310 -14.35 13.52 -0.96
C ASP A 310 -14.73 12.38 -0.02
N CYS A 311 -14.38 11.12 -0.33
CA CYS A 311 -14.56 9.97 0.56
C CYS A 311 -13.78 10.11 1.89
N ALA A 312 -12.59 10.70 1.86
CA ALA A 312 -11.82 10.99 3.07
C ALA A 312 -12.54 11.97 4.00
N ARG A 313 -13.21 12.99 3.44
CA ARG A 313 -14.03 13.95 4.21
C ARG A 313 -15.32 13.32 4.71
N GLU A 314 -15.93 12.45 3.90
CA GLU A 314 -17.14 11.73 4.29
C GLU A 314 -16.87 10.77 5.46
N GLY A 315 -15.73 10.05 5.45
CA GLY A 315 -15.34 9.09 6.48
C GLY A 315 -16.22 7.84 6.52
N GLY A 316 -16.19 7.12 7.62
CA GLY A 316 -16.93 5.87 7.78
C GLY A 316 -16.56 4.81 6.74
N THR A 317 -17.55 4.15 6.13
CA THR A 317 -17.29 3.12 5.11
C THR A 317 -17.02 3.66 3.70
N ALA A 318 -17.15 4.99 3.45
CA ALA A 318 -16.98 5.56 2.12
C ALA A 318 -15.60 5.27 1.48
N PRO A 319 -14.46 5.42 2.18
CA PRO A 319 -13.16 5.07 1.64
C PRO A 319 -13.02 3.59 1.28
N CYS A 320 -13.60 2.70 2.09
CA CYS A 320 -13.58 1.26 1.86
C CYS A 320 -14.40 0.88 0.61
N ILE A 321 -15.62 1.42 0.48
CA ILE A 321 -16.48 1.22 -0.69
C ILE A 321 -15.77 1.66 -1.97
N MET A 322 -15.20 2.87 -1.97
CA MET A 322 -14.45 3.41 -3.10
C MET A 322 -13.26 2.52 -3.47
N SER A 323 -12.46 2.11 -2.48
CA SER A 323 -11.28 1.27 -2.71
C SER A 323 -11.64 -0.09 -3.29
N ALA A 324 -12.65 -0.75 -2.74
CA ALA A 324 -13.12 -2.06 -3.21
C ALA A 324 -13.69 -1.99 -4.62
N ALA A 325 -14.49 -0.96 -4.91
CA ALA A 325 -15.04 -0.71 -6.25
C ALA A 325 -13.93 -0.45 -7.28
N ASN A 326 -12.94 0.38 -6.92
CA ASN A 326 -11.78 0.64 -7.77
C ASN A 326 -10.98 -0.64 -8.07
N GLU A 327 -10.75 -1.52 -7.09
CA GLU A 327 -10.04 -2.77 -7.32
C GLU A 327 -10.72 -3.65 -8.35
N VAL A 328 -12.05 -3.80 -8.28
CA VAL A 328 -12.83 -4.57 -9.26
C VAL A 328 -12.77 -3.91 -10.63
N ALA A 329 -12.99 -2.60 -10.70
CA ALA A 329 -12.97 -1.84 -11.94
C ALA A 329 -11.60 -1.91 -12.65
N VAL A 330 -10.50 -1.78 -11.89
CA VAL A 330 -9.13 -1.93 -12.41
C VAL A 330 -8.88 -3.36 -12.89
N SER A 331 -9.37 -4.37 -12.16
CA SER A 331 -9.27 -5.76 -12.61
C SER A 331 -10.03 -5.99 -13.92
N MET A 332 -11.23 -5.44 -14.06
CA MET A 332 -12.01 -5.53 -15.30
C MET A 332 -11.30 -4.81 -16.45
N PHE A 333 -10.75 -3.62 -16.22
CA PHE A 333 -9.97 -2.89 -17.21
C PHE A 333 -8.75 -3.69 -17.67
N LEU A 334 -7.94 -4.22 -16.74
CA LEU A 334 -6.77 -5.04 -17.07
C LEU A 334 -7.10 -6.31 -17.87
N ASN A 335 -8.33 -6.81 -17.76
CA ASN A 335 -8.84 -7.93 -18.53
C ASN A 335 -9.63 -7.52 -19.80
N HIS A 336 -9.52 -6.27 -20.25
CA HIS A 336 -10.20 -5.71 -21.42
C HIS A 336 -11.74 -5.79 -21.37
N LYS A 337 -12.32 -5.82 -20.18
CA LYS A 337 -13.78 -5.86 -19.96
C LYS A 337 -14.39 -4.49 -19.64
N LEU A 338 -13.55 -3.49 -19.38
CA LEU A 338 -13.98 -2.15 -19.00
C LEU A 338 -13.09 -1.10 -19.69
N GLY A 339 -13.65 0.03 -20.12
CA GLY A 339 -12.87 1.16 -20.62
C GLY A 339 -12.18 1.95 -19.50
N TYR A 340 -11.07 2.61 -19.81
CA TYR A 340 -10.26 3.34 -18.83
C TYR A 340 -11.07 4.37 -18.02
N ASN A 341 -11.84 5.23 -18.69
CA ASN A 341 -12.67 6.25 -18.05
C ASN A 341 -13.76 5.66 -17.13
N ARG A 342 -14.20 4.42 -17.41
CA ARG A 342 -15.23 3.73 -16.64
C ARG A 342 -14.76 3.28 -15.27
N ILE A 343 -13.44 3.26 -15.01
CA ILE A 343 -12.89 2.98 -13.67
C ILE A 343 -13.43 3.99 -12.65
N TYR A 344 -13.39 5.28 -12.98
CA TYR A 344 -13.98 6.33 -12.16
C TYR A 344 -15.50 6.16 -11.99
N ASP A 345 -16.21 5.89 -13.10
CA ASP A 345 -17.66 5.76 -13.06
C ASP A 345 -18.11 4.62 -12.15
N CYS A 346 -17.39 3.49 -12.14
CA CYS A 346 -17.63 2.35 -11.22
C CYS A 346 -17.45 2.75 -9.75
N ALA A 347 -16.35 3.43 -9.44
CA ALA A 347 -16.06 3.82 -8.06
C ALA A 347 -17.07 4.86 -7.55
N LEU A 348 -17.41 5.86 -8.38
CA LEU A 348 -18.40 6.87 -8.04
C LEU A 348 -19.79 6.24 -7.80
N ALA A 349 -20.25 5.42 -8.76
CA ALA A 349 -21.57 4.77 -8.65
C ALA A 349 -21.69 3.90 -7.40
N ALA A 350 -20.63 3.18 -7.02
CA ALA A 350 -20.64 2.38 -5.80
C ALA A 350 -20.77 3.26 -4.55
N VAL A 351 -20.02 4.36 -4.46
CA VAL A 351 -20.10 5.29 -3.32
C VAL A 351 -21.46 5.99 -3.23
N GLU A 352 -22.08 6.32 -4.37
CA GLU A 352 -23.39 6.96 -4.42
C GLU A 352 -24.57 5.99 -4.13
N SER A 353 -24.37 4.68 -4.36
CA SER A 353 -25.46 3.70 -4.28
C SER A 353 -25.45 2.87 -3.00
N ILE A 354 -24.33 2.76 -2.30
CA ILE A 354 -24.20 1.95 -1.09
C ILE A 354 -24.25 2.87 0.14
N ASP A 355 -25.08 2.50 1.11
CA ASP A 355 -25.20 3.27 2.35
C ASP A 355 -23.88 3.36 3.10
N ILE A 356 -23.50 4.59 3.46
CA ILE A 356 -22.31 4.87 4.22
C ILE A 356 -22.61 4.78 5.71
N VAL A 357 -21.93 3.86 6.39
CA VAL A 357 -22.03 3.69 7.84
C VAL A 357 -20.95 4.52 8.51
N LYS A 358 -21.33 5.38 9.45
CA LYS A 358 -20.40 6.14 10.30
C LYS A 358 -19.95 5.26 11.48
N ASP A 359 -18.72 5.48 11.94
CA ASP A 359 -18.12 4.72 13.05
C ASP A 359 -18.27 3.18 12.89
N PRO A 360 -17.87 2.59 11.73
CA PRO A 360 -18.05 1.18 11.46
C PRO A 360 -17.12 0.32 12.31
N ASP A 361 -17.61 -0.83 12.74
CA ASP A 361 -16.76 -1.90 13.25
C ASP A 361 -16.09 -2.69 12.09
N LEU A 362 -15.21 -3.62 12.44
CA LEU A 362 -14.48 -4.41 11.44
C LEU A 362 -15.41 -5.23 10.53
N GLU A 363 -16.48 -5.79 11.07
CA GLU A 363 -17.41 -6.62 10.30
C GLU A 363 -18.18 -5.76 9.29
N THR A 364 -18.66 -4.60 9.70
CA THR A 364 -19.31 -3.61 8.85
C THR A 364 -18.40 -3.16 7.69
N ILE A 365 -17.10 -2.95 7.96
CA ILE A 365 -16.12 -2.62 6.90
C ILE A 365 -15.98 -3.76 5.89
N LEU A 366 -15.90 -5.01 6.36
CA LEU A 366 -15.76 -6.16 5.47
C LEU A 366 -17.04 -6.43 4.67
N GLU A 367 -18.21 -6.15 5.24
CA GLU A 367 -19.48 -6.20 4.53
C GLU A 367 -19.57 -5.11 3.45
N ALA A 368 -19.14 -3.88 3.75
CA ALA A 368 -19.09 -2.78 2.80
C ALA A 368 -18.12 -3.07 1.64
N ASP A 369 -16.93 -3.61 1.91
CA ASP A 369 -15.98 -4.09 0.88
C ASP A 369 -16.64 -5.11 -0.04
N LYS A 370 -17.28 -6.12 0.53
CA LYS A 370 -17.97 -7.15 -0.23
C LYS A 370 -19.12 -6.59 -1.06
N ALA A 371 -19.95 -5.73 -0.48
CA ALA A 371 -21.08 -5.10 -1.17
C ALA A 371 -20.61 -4.27 -2.38
N ALA A 372 -19.53 -3.49 -2.23
CA ALA A 372 -18.96 -2.70 -3.31
C ALA A 372 -18.42 -3.60 -4.45
N ARG A 373 -17.76 -4.70 -4.13
CA ARG A 373 -17.28 -5.67 -5.14
C ARG A 373 -18.42 -6.32 -5.93
N VAL A 374 -19.48 -6.73 -5.23
CA VAL A 374 -20.68 -7.30 -5.86
C VAL A 374 -21.34 -6.26 -6.74
N PHE A 375 -21.57 -5.05 -6.23
CA PHE A 375 -22.20 -3.96 -6.96
C PHE A 375 -21.50 -3.69 -8.30
N VAL A 376 -20.19 -3.50 -8.31
CA VAL A 376 -19.46 -3.24 -9.56
C VAL A 376 -19.53 -4.43 -10.51
N THR A 377 -19.41 -5.66 -9.98
CA THR A 377 -19.49 -6.86 -10.81
C THR A 377 -20.85 -7.01 -11.48
N GLU A 378 -21.95 -6.71 -10.79
CA GLU A 378 -23.31 -6.87 -11.32
C GLU A 378 -23.72 -5.76 -12.29
N HIS A 379 -23.25 -4.52 -12.06
CA HIS A 379 -23.73 -3.37 -12.83
C HIS A 379 -22.82 -2.97 -14.01
N PHE A 380 -21.56 -3.48 -14.02
CA PHE A 380 -20.58 -3.04 -15.03
C PHE A 380 -19.91 -4.21 -15.79
N SER A 381 -20.31 -5.47 -15.54
CA SER A 381 -19.78 -6.66 -16.26
C SER A 381 -20.38 -6.83 -17.65
#